data_773e5350471968be8d3ccdf9ac4e449d
#
_entry.id   773e5350471968be8d3ccdf9ac4e449d
#
_cell.length_a   1.000
_cell.length_b   1.000
_cell.length_c   1.000
_cell.angle_alpha   90.00
_cell.angle_beta   90.00
_cell.angle_gamma   90.00
#
_symmetry.space_group_name_H-M   'P 1'
#
loop_
_entity.id
_entity.type
_entity.pdbx_description
1 polymer ?
#
loop_
_entity_poly.entity_id
_entity_poly.type
_entity_poly.pdbx_seq_one_letter_code
_entity_poly.pdbx_strand_id
1 'polypeptide(L)'
;EKPVFKKSFPLQVRSYKMPRPSQYRFRLDLWQHVSNVARQFGVPLFGEEHFRVLEEMVKSLAELGQKSVTVVASDSPWRGWKCWENSKAPATLYEYSMVRTTKKPDGSYCYDYCAMQRYIDLCGKYGINGEIEVFGLVNIWREASFDQMELCPDYPENILIRYYDEAQGSFGYLRNAEDICAYISGLEQYFIKTGQIDRVRVAADEPGDFERYRKSLDIVRKTAPAFRYKTAFDHAEFLDHCEEGITDYAPNFYCACSQYERLKKMQKERPDSRLQWYICCGPGYPNTFLKSDLLEARFLGIMNALLGFDGLLRWTYTCWTDHPLEDIRYGNWRAGDLCLVYPAKNGGILKSLRWKALKRGIEDYELLERIRELGREDVIEQIFHLLLREENVSNYILEDWEVLSDIFVNDYSVFEQARQIMLNTLEGMQE
;
A
#
# COMPACT_ATOMS: atom_id res chain seq x y z
N GLU A 1 34.59 -21.41 -20.98
CA GLU A 1 33.81 -22.28 -20.06
C GLU A 1 32.60 -22.84 -20.83
N LYS A 2 32.39 -24.15 -20.80
CA LYS A 2 31.19 -24.74 -21.41
C LYS A 2 29.99 -24.46 -20.51
N PRO A 3 28.83 -24.03 -21.04
CA PRO A 3 27.65 -23.81 -20.22
C PRO A 3 27.21 -25.15 -19.58
N VAL A 4 27.02 -25.12 -18.27
CA VAL A 4 26.61 -26.30 -17.47
C VAL A 4 25.17 -26.71 -17.79
N PHE A 5 24.37 -25.76 -18.30
CA PHE A 5 22.96 -25.98 -18.63
C PHE A 5 22.51 -25.10 -19.78
N LYS A 6 21.71 -25.65 -20.71
CA LYS A 6 21.07 -24.91 -21.79
C LYS A 6 19.59 -25.30 -21.86
N LYS A 7 18.71 -24.32 -21.80
CA LYS A 7 17.27 -24.48 -22.02
C LYS A 7 16.82 -23.54 -23.14
N SER A 8 15.99 -24.02 -24.04
CA SER A 8 15.37 -23.20 -25.09
C SER A 8 13.86 -23.18 -24.89
N PHE A 9 13.22 -22.05 -25.20
CA PHE A 9 11.77 -21.89 -25.19
C PHE A 9 11.36 -21.06 -26.42
N PRO A 10 10.15 -21.29 -26.96
CA PRO A 10 9.63 -20.48 -28.05
C PRO A 10 9.28 -19.10 -27.53
N LEU A 11 9.55 -18.07 -28.35
CA LEU A 11 9.11 -16.70 -28.12
C LEU A 11 8.15 -16.30 -29.23
N GLN A 12 6.93 -15.90 -28.87
CA GLN A 12 5.97 -15.33 -29.79
C GLN A 12 5.80 -13.84 -29.52
N VAL A 13 6.09 -13.01 -30.52
CA VAL A 13 5.83 -11.56 -30.49
C VAL A 13 4.40 -11.35 -30.96
N ARG A 14 3.60 -10.67 -30.12
CA ARG A 14 2.20 -10.34 -30.38
C ARG A 14 2.07 -8.93 -30.95
N SER A 15 1.05 -8.69 -31.76
CA SER A 15 0.75 -7.36 -32.32
C SER A 15 0.11 -6.43 -31.29
N TYR A 16 -0.66 -6.97 -30.31
CA TYR A 16 -1.25 -6.19 -29.24
C TYR A 16 -0.18 -5.54 -28.35
N LYS A 17 -0.26 -4.23 -28.20
CA LYS A 17 0.67 -3.42 -27.41
C LYS A 17 0.07 -3.11 -26.05
N MET A 18 0.65 -3.71 -25.00
CA MET A 18 0.28 -3.39 -23.62
C MET A 18 0.50 -1.91 -23.29
N PRO A 19 -0.36 -1.28 -22.47
CA PRO A 19 -0.08 0.04 -21.93
C PRO A 19 1.19 0.04 -21.09
N ARG A 20 1.78 1.22 -20.89
CA ARG A 20 2.90 1.36 -19.95
C ARG A 20 2.40 1.21 -18.51
N PRO A 21 3.19 0.72 -17.56
CA PRO A 21 2.76 0.56 -16.16
C PRO A 21 2.18 1.83 -15.52
N SER A 22 2.71 3.02 -15.85
CA SER A 22 2.14 4.29 -15.40
C SER A 22 0.70 4.55 -15.90
N GLN A 23 0.30 3.88 -16.99
CA GLN A 23 -1.02 4.00 -17.62
C GLN A 23 -1.97 2.87 -17.20
N TYR A 24 -1.53 1.90 -16.39
CA TYR A 24 -2.40 0.83 -15.90
C TYR A 24 -3.59 1.39 -15.14
N ARG A 25 -4.75 0.75 -15.31
CA ARG A 25 -5.97 1.05 -14.57
C ARG A 25 -5.94 0.46 -13.17
N PHE A 26 -5.27 -0.69 -13.04
CA PHE A 26 -5.07 -1.33 -11.77
C PHE A 26 -4.42 -0.34 -10.79
N ARG A 27 -5.15 0.03 -9.75
CA ARG A 27 -4.63 0.94 -8.74
C ARG A 27 -3.87 0.14 -7.69
N LEU A 28 -2.60 -0.10 -7.98
CA LEU A 28 -1.70 -0.75 -7.04
C LEU A 28 -1.27 0.25 -5.97
N ASP A 29 -1.40 -0.16 -4.73
CA ASP A 29 -0.99 0.59 -3.56
C ASP A 29 -0.17 -0.28 -2.61
N LEU A 30 1.13 -0.21 -2.75
CA LEU A 30 2.09 -0.86 -1.87
C LEU A 30 2.72 0.21 -0.99
N TRP A 31 2.47 0.17 0.33
CA TRP A 31 3.01 1.17 1.25
C TRP A 31 4.53 1.08 1.34
N GLN A 32 5.17 2.25 1.33
CA GLN A 32 6.62 2.38 1.29
C GLN A 32 7.18 2.72 2.67
N HIS A 33 8.06 1.86 3.19
CA HIS A 33 8.75 2.04 4.47
C HIS A 33 10.16 2.62 4.20
N VAL A 34 10.23 3.93 3.96
CA VAL A 34 11.46 4.58 3.50
C VAL A 34 12.57 4.57 4.55
N SER A 35 12.22 4.68 5.85
CA SER A 35 13.22 4.64 6.92
C SER A 35 13.83 3.24 7.07
N ASN A 36 13.05 2.18 6.80
CA ASN A 36 13.57 0.82 6.78
C ASN A 36 14.61 0.65 5.66
N VAL A 37 14.40 1.27 4.50
CA VAL A 37 15.36 1.28 3.40
C VAL A 37 16.69 1.92 3.84
N ALA A 38 16.63 3.08 4.52
CA ALA A 38 17.85 3.73 5.03
C ALA A 38 18.61 2.83 6.01
N ARG A 39 17.90 2.19 6.96
CA ARG A 39 18.50 1.26 7.93
C ARG A 39 19.16 0.07 7.26
N GLN A 40 18.46 -0.54 6.29
CA GLN A 40 18.96 -1.74 5.59
C GLN A 40 20.26 -1.48 4.82
N PHE A 41 20.39 -0.30 4.23
CA PHE A 41 21.59 0.07 3.48
C PHE A 41 22.63 0.82 4.33
N GLY A 42 22.35 1.10 5.62
CA GLY A 42 23.25 1.80 6.51
C GLY A 42 23.57 3.24 6.06
N VAL A 43 22.61 3.92 5.44
CA VAL A 43 22.78 5.27 4.88
C VAL A 43 22.08 6.33 5.73
N PRO A 44 22.59 7.57 5.76
CA PRO A 44 21.96 8.67 6.48
C PRO A 44 20.55 8.95 5.96
N LEU A 45 19.56 8.96 6.88
CA LEU A 45 18.16 9.18 6.56
C LEU A 45 17.97 10.52 5.83
N PHE A 46 17.26 10.48 4.69
CA PHE A 46 16.98 11.60 3.79
C PHE A 46 18.22 12.29 3.20
N GLY A 47 19.41 11.69 3.32
CA GLY A 47 20.62 12.13 2.64
C GLY A 47 20.68 11.68 1.17
N GLU A 48 21.73 12.13 0.45
CA GLU A 48 21.90 11.81 -0.99
C GLU A 48 21.97 10.31 -1.26
N GLU A 49 22.71 9.55 -0.44
CA GLU A 49 22.81 8.10 -0.57
C GLU A 49 21.46 7.39 -0.33
N HIS A 50 20.66 7.92 0.62
CA HIS A 50 19.32 7.39 0.84
C HIS A 50 18.44 7.59 -0.40
N PHE A 51 18.42 8.78 -0.98
CA PHE A 51 17.64 9.02 -2.21
C PHE A 51 18.14 8.20 -3.39
N ARG A 52 19.43 7.89 -3.46
CA ARG A 52 19.97 6.98 -4.49
C ARG A 52 19.41 5.56 -4.36
N VAL A 53 19.33 5.01 -3.15
CA VAL A 53 18.75 3.67 -2.95
C VAL A 53 17.22 3.68 -3.04
N LEU A 54 16.55 4.75 -2.61
CA LEU A 54 15.12 4.94 -2.81
C LEU A 54 14.74 4.99 -4.28
N GLU A 55 15.59 5.57 -5.14
CA GLU A 55 15.34 5.60 -6.58
C GLU A 55 15.22 4.18 -7.17
N GLU A 56 16.04 3.24 -6.74
CA GLU A 56 15.95 1.85 -7.18
C GLU A 56 14.66 1.15 -6.67
N MET A 57 14.25 1.45 -5.45
CA MET A 57 12.95 1.00 -4.93
C MET A 57 11.79 1.56 -5.76
N VAL A 58 11.78 2.87 -6.01
CA VAL A 58 10.74 3.56 -6.78
C VAL A 58 10.67 3.04 -8.22
N LYS A 59 11.80 2.79 -8.88
CA LYS A 59 11.83 2.14 -10.19
C LYS A 59 11.13 0.78 -10.18
N SER A 60 11.39 -0.03 -9.16
CA SER A 60 10.77 -1.35 -9.05
C SER A 60 9.26 -1.28 -8.79
N LEU A 61 8.79 -0.29 -8.03
CA LEU A 61 7.37 0.00 -7.83
C LEU A 61 6.70 0.50 -9.12
N ALA A 62 7.35 1.41 -9.83
CA ALA A 62 6.84 1.96 -11.08
C ALA A 62 6.66 0.87 -12.16
N GLU A 63 7.53 -0.14 -12.21
CA GLU A 63 7.39 -1.27 -13.13
C GLU A 63 6.17 -2.17 -12.80
N LEU A 64 5.66 -2.16 -11.56
CA LEU A 64 4.40 -2.81 -11.18
C LEU A 64 3.17 -1.97 -11.52
N GLY A 65 3.34 -0.67 -11.78
CA GLY A 65 2.24 0.25 -11.96
C GLY A 65 1.71 0.86 -10.66
N GLN A 66 2.57 0.97 -9.64
CA GLN A 66 2.25 1.68 -8.38
C GLN A 66 1.60 3.03 -8.65
N LYS A 67 0.57 3.38 -7.86
CA LYS A 67 -0.16 4.65 -8.00
C LYS A 67 0.06 5.60 -6.83
N SER A 68 0.10 5.08 -5.61
CA SER A 68 0.14 5.88 -4.39
C SER A 68 1.57 6.15 -3.91
N VAL A 69 1.77 7.32 -3.33
CA VAL A 69 3.02 7.71 -2.66
C VAL A 69 2.76 7.72 -1.16
N THR A 70 3.51 6.93 -0.39
CA THR A 70 3.41 6.93 1.08
C THR A 70 4.24 8.04 1.67
N VAL A 71 3.61 8.94 2.40
CA VAL A 71 4.23 10.02 3.17
C VAL A 71 4.00 9.80 4.65
N VAL A 72 5.05 9.87 5.45
CA VAL A 72 4.98 9.79 6.92
C VAL A 72 5.11 11.19 7.50
N ALA A 73 4.06 11.67 8.16
CA ALA A 73 3.99 13.03 8.72
C ALA A 73 4.30 13.10 10.22
N SER A 74 4.28 11.97 10.93
CA SER A 74 4.71 11.87 12.33
C SER A 74 5.55 10.62 12.54
N ASP A 75 6.39 10.59 13.59
CA ASP A 75 7.22 9.43 13.85
C ASP A 75 6.37 8.21 14.26
N SER A 76 6.71 7.04 13.75
CA SER A 76 6.13 5.72 14.10
C SER A 76 4.59 5.68 14.06
N PRO A 77 3.95 5.95 12.90
CA PRO A 77 2.49 5.94 12.79
C PRO A 77 1.88 4.55 12.90
N TRP A 78 2.62 3.51 12.55
CA TRP A 78 2.19 2.12 12.58
C TRP A 78 2.68 1.37 13.83
N ARG A 79 2.09 0.19 14.07
CA ARG A 79 2.38 -0.74 15.17
C ARG A 79 3.81 -1.33 15.15
N GLY A 80 4.76 -0.67 14.53
CA GLY A 80 6.06 -1.23 14.18
C GLY A 80 6.96 -1.63 15.32
N TRP A 81 6.79 -1.08 16.47
CA TRP A 81 7.65 -1.33 17.61
C TRP A 81 7.32 -2.65 18.36
N LYS A 82 6.12 -3.21 18.26
CA LYS A 82 5.80 -4.55 18.79
C LYS A 82 6.44 -5.70 18.02
N CYS A 83 6.94 -5.40 16.90
CA CYS A 83 7.42 -6.40 15.99
C CYS A 83 8.75 -7.01 16.39
N TRP A 84 9.46 -6.51 17.36
CA TRP A 84 10.75 -7.04 17.79
C TRP A 84 10.69 -7.91 19.08
N GLU A 85 9.58 -7.91 19.80
CA GLU A 85 9.51 -8.61 21.10
C GLU A 85 9.73 -10.12 20.99
N ASN A 86 9.51 -10.74 19.84
CA ASN A 86 9.54 -12.19 19.68
C ASN A 86 10.33 -12.71 18.47
N SER A 87 11.14 -11.90 17.81
CA SER A 87 11.89 -12.33 16.62
C SER A 87 13.37 -12.51 16.89
N LYS A 88 13.93 -13.62 16.36
CA LYS A 88 15.39 -13.83 16.29
C LYS A 88 16.04 -12.96 15.22
N ALA A 89 15.27 -12.46 14.28
CA ALA A 89 15.67 -11.57 13.21
C ALA A 89 14.79 -10.31 13.26
N PRO A 90 15.11 -9.33 14.13
CA PRO A 90 14.28 -8.15 14.33
C PRO A 90 14.22 -7.31 13.06
N ALA A 91 13.03 -6.85 12.73
CA ALA A 91 12.82 -5.76 11.80
C ALA A 91 12.16 -4.63 12.56
N THR A 92 12.26 -3.41 12.10
CA THR A 92 11.55 -2.30 12.70
C THR A 92 10.66 -1.61 11.68
N LEU A 93 9.40 -1.42 12.05
CA LEU A 93 8.43 -0.59 11.34
C LEU A 93 8.51 0.87 11.80
N TYR A 94 9.49 1.22 12.63
CA TYR A 94 9.69 2.59 13.06
C TYR A 94 10.04 3.46 11.85
N GLU A 95 9.09 4.28 11.44
CA GLU A 95 9.27 5.27 10.38
C GLU A 95 9.43 6.66 10.98
N TYR A 96 10.37 7.41 10.44
CA TYR A 96 10.58 8.81 10.80
C TYR A 96 9.75 9.73 9.93
N SER A 97 9.23 10.80 10.54
CA SER A 97 8.56 11.86 9.78
C SER A 97 9.45 12.38 8.64
N MET A 98 8.83 12.57 7.48
CA MET A 98 9.46 13.22 6.32
C MET A 98 9.46 14.74 6.44
N VAL A 99 8.77 15.28 7.45
CA VAL A 99 8.73 16.73 7.76
C VAL A 99 9.67 17.01 8.90
N ARG A 100 10.65 17.86 8.68
CA ARG A 100 11.57 18.30 9.73
C ARG A 100 11.00 19.53 10.43
N THR A 101 10.77 19.42 11.73
CA THR A 101 10.29 20.52 12.56
C THR A 101 11.42 21.09 13.41
N THR A 102 11.55 22.42 13.45
CA THR A 102 12.54 23.13 14.23
C THR A 102 11.83 24.16 15.09
N LYS A 103 12.10 24.13 16.40
CA LYS A 103 11.67 25.16 17.34
C LYS A 103 12.73 26.26 17.39
N LYS A 104 12.33 27.47 17.07
CA LYS A 104 13.20 28.65 17.07
C LYS A 104 13.40 29.20 18.49
N PRO A 105 14.45 30.04 18.74
CA PRO A 105 14.68 30.67 20.04
C PRO A 105 13.52 31.53 20.55
N ASP A 106 12.70 32.06 19.65
CA ASP A 106 11.48 32.84 19.99
C ASP A 106 10.28 31.96 20.34
N GLY A 107 10.46 30.64 20.32
CA GLY A 107 9.41 29.65 20.61
C GLY A 107 8.55 29.22 19.41
N SER A 108 8.67 29.90 18.26
CA SER A 108 7.94 29.52 17.04
C SER A 108 8.47 28.23 16.42
N TYR A 109 7.62 27.56 15.62
CA TYR A 109 8.01 26.36 14.88
C TYR A 109 8.16 26.66 13.39
N CYS A 110 9.21 26.07 12.80
CA CYS A 110 9.44 26.07 11.36
C CYS A 110 9.36 24.64 10.83
N TYR A 111 8.63 24.45 9.74
CA TYR A 111 8.43 23.15 9.10
C TYR A 111 9.19 23.11 7.76
N ASP A 112 10.08 22.14 7.62
CA ASP A 112 10.83 21.87 6.39
C ASP A 112 10.27 20.63 5.71
N TYR A 113 9.71 20.80 4.54
CA TYR A 113 9.07 19.79 3.72
C TYR A 113 10.00 19.23 2.60
N CYS A 114 11.28 19.62 2.57
CA CYS A 114 12.20 19.29 1.47
C CYS A 114 12.33 17.79 1.23
N ALA A 115 12.49 16.99 2.30
CA ALA A 115 12.63 15.54 2.16
C ALA A 115 11.34 14.90 1.62
N MET A 116 10.18 15.32 2.12
CA MET A 116 8.87 14.88 1.66
C MET A 116 8.66 15.21 0.18
N GLN A 117 8.87 16.46 -0.20
CA GLN A 117 8.70 16.90 -1.59
C GLN A 117 9.65 16.17 -2.53
N ARG A 118 10.92 16.03 -2.14
CA ARG A 118 11.91 15.30 -2.94
C ARG A 118 11.49 13.85 -3.18
N TYR A 119 10.87 13.21 -2.20
CA TYR A 119 10.36 11.84 -2.35
C TYR A 119 9.14 11.79 -3.29
N ILE A 120 8.20 12.73 -3.14
CA ILE A 120 7.05 12.86 -4.05
C ILE A 120 7.52 13.09 -5.49
N ASP A 121 8.49 13.98 -5.70
CA ASP A 121 9.06 14.28 -7.01
C ASP A 121 9.78 13.08 -7.61
N LEU A 122 10.52 12.33 -6.78
CA LEU A 122 11.17 11.09 -7.18
C LEU A 122 10.15 10.06 -7.68
N CYS A 123 9.06 9.87 -6.95
CA CYS A 123 7.96 9.00 -7.37
C CYS A 123 7.34 9.49 -8.69
N GLY A 124 7.09 10.79 -8.80
CA GLY A 124 6.55 11.44 -9.99
C GLY A 124 7.43 11.27 -11.24
N LYS A 125 8.75 11.35 -11.07
CA LYS A 125 9.75 11.11 -12.14
C LYS A 125 9.55 9.75 -12.82
N TYR A 126 9.09 8.74 -12.08
CA TYR A 126 8.87 7.39 -12.59
C TYR A 126 7.40 7.08 -12.88
N GLY A 127 6.52 8.10 -12.87
CA GLY A 127 5.11 7.97 -13.25
C GLY A 127 4.19 7.50 -12.12
N ILE A 128 4.65 7.54 -10.86
CA ILE A 128 3.81 7.31 -9.68
C ILE A 128 3.20 8.67 -9.28
N ASN A 129 2.08 9.01 -9.93
CA ASN A 129 1.45 10.32 -9.85
C ASN A 129 -0.01 10.28 -9.32
N GLY A 130 -0.43 9.19 -8.70
CA GLY A 130 -1.75 9.06 -8.11
C GLY A 130 -1.86 9.79 -6.77
N GLU A 131 -2.42 9.13 -5.77
CA GLU A 131 -2.63 9.68 -4.44
C GLU A 131 -1.30 9.88 -3.68
N ILE A 132 -1.29 10.88 -2.78
CA ILE A 132 -0.27 11.09 -1.76
C ILE A 132 -0.92 10.71 -0.43
N GLU A 133 -0.54 9.57 0.11
CA GLU A 133 -1.11 9.03 1.34
C GLU A 133 -0.28 9.48 2.54
N VAL A 134 -0.89 10.33 3.37
CA VAL A 134 -0.24 10.93 4.53
C VAL A 134 -0.62 10.14 5.78
N PHE A 135 0.34 9.43 6.33
CA PHE A 135 0.21 8.66 7.56
C PHE A 135 0.70 9.42 8.77
N GLY A 136 0.10 9.10 9.92
CA GLY A 136 0.54 9.63 11.20
C GLY A 136 -0.20 10.88 11.68
N LEU A 137 -1.36 11.19 11.11
CA LEU A 137 -2.23 12.26 11.59
C LEU A 137 -3.47 11.74 12.32
N VAL A 138 -3.94 10.54 11.97
CA VAL A 138 -5.09 9.85 12.57
C VAL A 138 -4.78 8.38 12.75
N ASN A 139 -5.51 7.71 13.65
CA ASN A 139 -5.40 6.28 13.89
C ASN A 139 -3.95 5.81 14.13
N ILE A 140 -3.30 6.40 15.12
CA ILE A 140 -1.93 6.04 15.50
C ILE A 140 -1.95 4.73 16.28
N TRP A 141 -1.25 3.71 15.76
CA TRP A 141 -1.14 2.39 16.36
C TRP A 141 -0.12 2.35 17.50
N ARG A 142 -0.46 2.95 18.65
CA ARG A 142 0.38 2.92 19.84
C ARG A 142 -0.35 2.31 21.01
N GLU A 143 0.29 1.36 21.66
CA GLU A 143 -0.25 0.77 22.89
C GLU A 143 0.19 1.55 24.12
N ALA A 144 -0.75 1.72 25.03
CA ALA A 144 -0.54 2.39 26.31
C ALA A 144 0.60 1.76 27.15
N SER A 145 0.88 0.47 26.97
CA SER A 145 1.95 -0.23 27.71
C SER A 145 3.36 0.19 27.33
N PHE A 146 3.56 0.73 26.14
CA PHE A 146 4.86 1.28 25.73
C PHE A 146 4.95 2.79 26.02
N ASP A 147 3.83 3.46 26.00
CA ASP A 147 3.70 4.89 26.26
C ASP A 147 3.44 5.14 27.76
N GLN A 148 4.45 4.92 28.60
CA GLN A 148 4.40 5.49 29.95
C GLN A 148 4.41 7.04 29.95
N MET A 149 4.41 7.65 28.76
CA MET A 149 4.33 9.08 28.56
C MET A 149 3.03 9.42 27.86
N GLU A 150 2.08 9.99 28.59
CA GLU A 150 1.04 10.83 28.03
C GLU A 150 1.73 12.00 27.31
N LEU A 151 1.84 11.90 25.97
CA LEU A 151 2.59 12.89 25.21
C LEU A 151 1.83 14.20 25.10
N CYS A 152 0.49 14.12 24.94
CA CYS A 152 -0.38 15.26 24.74
C CYS A 152 -1.76 14.96 25.37
N PRO A 153 -2.04 15.43 26.59
CA PRO A 153 -3.28 15.10 27.29
C PRO A 153 -4.53 15.77 26.70
N ASP A 154 -4.38 16.80 25.90
CA ASP A 154 -5.45 17.53 25.24
C ASP A 154 -5.65 17.18 23.76
N TYR A 155 -5.00 16.09 23.29
CA TYR A 155 -5.12 15.57 21.92
C TYR A 155 -5.48 14.07 21.96
N PRO A 156 -6.40 13.57 21.11
CA PRO A 156 -6.91 12.19 21.23
C PRO A 156 -5.93 11.11 20.79
N GLU A 157 -4.85 11.48 20.10
CA GLU A 157 -3.86 10.53 19.56
C GLU A 157 -2.49 10.74 20.21
N ASN A 158 -1.74 9.65 20.38
CA ASN A 158 -0.34 9.70 20.77
C ASN A 158 0.57 10.03 19.57
N ILE A 159 0.29 11.16 18.92
CA ILE A 159 1.03 11.62 17.75
C ILE A 159 2.44 12.07 18.12
N LEU A 160 3.45 11.65 17.38
CA LEU A 160 4.85 12.00 17.62
C LEU A 160 5.37 12.95 16.56
N ILE A 161 5.14 14.25 16.75
CA ILE A 161 5.75 15.29 15.91
C ILE A 161 7.02 15.75 16.60
N ARG A 162 8.16 15.21 16.13
CA ARG A 162 9.48 15.52 16.68
C ARG A 162 9.98 16.84 16.15
N TYR A 163 10.52 17.65 17.05
CA TYR A 163 11.22 18.90 16.70
C TYR A 163 12.65 18.93 17.24
N TYR A 164 13.51 19.70 16.59
CA TYR A 164 14.80 20.11 17.11
C TYR A 164 14.68 21.50 17.74
N ASP A 165 15.06 21.65 19.00
CA ASP A 165 15.08 22.93 19.73
C ASP A 165 16.43 23.61 19.53
N GLU A 166 16.46 24.72 18.78
CA GLU A 166 17.71 25.45 18.50
C GLU A 166 18.31 26.09 19.75
N ALA A 167 17.48 26.49 20.73
CA ALA A 167 17.96 27.10 21.95
C ALA A 167 18.58 26.08 22.91
N GLN A 168 18.03 24.86 22.95
CA GLN A 168 18.50 23.79 23.84
C GLN A 168 19.49 22.83 23.17
N GLY A 169 19.59 22.82 21.83
CA GLY A 169 20.43 21.88 21.10
C GLY A 169 19.97 20.42 21.22
N SER A 170 18.68 20.18 21.46
CA SER A 170 18.12 18.85 21.74
C SER A 170 16.81 18.60 20.99
N PHE A 171 16.41 17.34 20.93
CA PHE A 171 15.14 16.93 20.34
C PHE A 171 14.03 16.86 21.40
N GLY A 172 12.81 17.20 20.99
CA GLY A 172 11.58 17.03 21.76
C GLY A 172 10.42 16.64 20.87
N TYR A 173 9.26 16.42 21.47
CA TYR A 173 7.99 16.19 20.78
C TYR A 173 6.97 17.26 21.14
N LEU A 174 6.11 17.65 20.20
CA LEU A 174 4.97 18.52 20.48
C LEU A 174 4.07 17.88 21.54
N ARG A 175 3.61 18.70 22.51
CA ARG A 175 2.92 18.20 23.71
C ARG A 175 1.57 18.87 24.01
N ASN A 176 1.06 19.66 23.08
CA ASN A 176 -0.25 20.30 23.21
C ASN A 176 -0.98 20.32 21.88
N ALA A 177 -2.30 20.35 21.95
CA ALA A 177 -3.16 20.30 20.76
C ALA A 177 -2.98 21.52 19.85
N GLU A 178 -2.67 22.71 20.40
CA GLU A 178 -2.48 23.93 19.62
C GLU A 178 -1.30 23.79 18.64
N ASP A 179 -0.13 23.36 19.14
CA ASP A 179 1.06 23.15 18.31
C ASP A 179 0.87 22.03 17.29
N ILE A 180 0.17 20.94 17.69
CA ILE A 180 -0.15 19.83 16.78
C ILE A 180 -1.09 20.31 15.67
N CYS A 181 -2.14 21.07 15.99
CA CYS A 181 -3.05 21.63 15.00
C CYS A 181 -2.34 22.63 14.08
N ALA A 182 -1.44 23.47 14.62
CA ALA A 182 -0.63 24.37 13.82
C ALA A 182 0.25 23.62 12.81
N TYR A 183 0.85 22.49 13.21
CA TYR A 183 1.62 21.61 12.32
C TYR A 183 0.72 21.02 11.22
N ILE A 184 -0.44 20.48 11.56
CA ILE A 184 -1.38 19.87 10.61
C ILE A 184 -1.87 20.91 9.59
N SER A 185 -2.24 22.10 10.07
CA SER A 185 -2.64 23.24 9.20
C SER A 185 -1.49 23.66 8.29
N GLY A 186 -0.26 23.74 8.82
CA GLY A 186 0.93 24.05 8.03
C GLY A 186 1.18 23.04 6.90
N LEU A 187 0.95 21.77 7.16
CA LEU A 187 1.07 20.70 6.16
C LEU A 187 -0.02 20.83 5.07
N GLU A 188 -1.26 21.11 5.43
CA GLU A 188 -2.34 21.38 4.46
C GLU A 188 -2.00 22.58 3.57
N GLN A 189 -1.58 23.70 4.17
CA GLN A 189 -1.22 24.92 3.43
C GLN A 189 -0.04 24.67 2.47
N TYR A 190 0.90 23.81 2.87
CA TYR A 190 1.97 23.38 1.97
C TYR A 190 1.43 22.68 0.72
N PHE A 191 0.54 21.69 0.88
CA PHE A 191 -0.06 20.97 -0.24
C PHE A 191 -0.97 21.84 -1.11
N ILE A 192 -1.68 22.79 -0.51
CA ILE A 192 -2.45 23.80 -1.27
C ILE A 192 -1.51 24.67 -2.12
N LYS A 193 -0.48 25.22 -1.49
CA LYS A 193 0.50 26.11 -2.15
C LYS A 193 1.24 25.42 -3.31
N THR A 194 1.52 24.12 -3.17
CA THR A 194 2.19 23.34 -4.21
C THR A 194 1.24 22.75 -5.25
N GLY A 195 -0.09 22.99 -5.12
CA GLY A 195 -1.10 22.47 -6.05
C GLY A 195 -1.31 20.96 -5.97
N GLN A 196 -0.96 20.33 -4.86
CA GLN A 196 -1.02 18.87 -4.69
C GLN A 196 -2.20 18.40 -3.84
N ILE A 197 -2.97 19.33 -3.25
CA ILE A 197 -4.01 19.03 -2.24
C ILE A 197 -5.06 18.02 -2.73
N ASP A 198 -5.47 18.07 -3.99
CA ASP A 198 -6.46 17.16 -4.56
C ASP A 198 -6.00 15.69 -4.58
N ARG A 199 -4.68 15.47 -4.57
CA ARG A 199 -4.06 14.15 -4.54
C ARG A 199 -3.88 13.62 -3.12
N VAL A 200 -3.95 14.48 -2.10
CA VAL A 200 -3.68 14.09 -0.71
C VAL A 200 -4.82 13.29 -0.12
N ARG A 201 -4.44 12.21 0.58
CA ARG A 201 -5.32 11.40 1.43
C ARG A 201 -4.67 11.24 2.80
N VAL A 202 -5.31 11.73 3.84
CA VAL A 202 -4.93 11.34 5.20
C VAL A 202 -5.34 9.89 5.38
N ALA A 203 -4.38 9.03 5.62
CA ALA A 203 -4.56 7.59 5.61
C ALA A 203 -4.70 7.04 7.04
N ALA A 204 -5.66 6.13 7.22
CA ALA A 204 -5.87 5.35 8.43
C ALA A 204 -5.75 3.86 8.13
N ASP A 205 -5.15 3.11 9.08
CA ASP A 205 -4.88 1.69 9.00
C ASP A 205 -5.68 0.95 10.08
N GLU A 206 -6.69 0.20 9.69
CA GLU A 206 -7.55 -0.66 10.53
C GLU A 206 -7.99 0.01 11.86
N PRO A 207 -8.80 1.09 11.82
CA PRO A 207 -9.26 1.75 13.04
C PRO A 207 -10.21 0.83 13.83
N GLY A 208 -9.71 0.26 14.93
CA GLY A 208 -10.48 -0.61 15.83
C GLY A 208 -11.28 0.14 16.90
N ASP A 209 -10.76 1.29 17.36
CA ASP A 209 -11.46 2.21 18.28
C ASP A 209 -12.09 3.36 17.46
N PHE A 210 -13.37 3.16 17.07
CA PHE A 210 -14.09 4.13 16.25
C PHE A 210 -14.31 5.49 16.92
N GLU A 211 -14.50 5.51 18.23
CA GLU A 211 -14.70 6.77 18.97
C GLU A 211 -13.43 7.63 19.00
N ARG A 212 -12.30 6.98 19.25
CA ARG A 212 -10.99 7.63 19.20
C ARG A 212 -10.68 8.10 17.79
N TYR A 213 -10.86 7.23 16.80
CA TYR A 213 -10.62 7.55 15.38
C TYR A 213 -11.48 8.73 14.94
N ARG A 214 -12.78 8.75 15.26
CA ARG A 214 -13.69 9.83 14.92
C ARG A 214 -13.27 11.16 15.56
N LYS A 215 -12.90 11.15 16.86
CA LYS A 215 -12.41 12.36 17.54
C LYS A 215 -11.18 12.94 16.85
N SER A 216 -10.22 12.08 16.48
CA SER A 216 -9.02 12.49 15.74
C SER A 216 -9.37 13.06 14.37
N LEU A 217 -10.23 12.37 13.65
CA LEU A 217 -10.71 12.78 12.33
C LEU A 217 -11.40 14.14 12.37
N ASP A 218 -12.26 14.39 13.35
CA ASP A 218 -12.97 15.63 13.53
C ASP A 218 -12.01 16.81 13.80
N ILE A 219 -10.97 16.58 14.59
CA ILE A 219 -9.94 17.60 14.84
C ILE A 219 -9.20 17.92 13.55
N VAL A 220 -8.75 16.89 12.81
CA VAL A 220 -8.02 17.10 11.55
C VAL A 220 -8.91 17.80 10.51
N ARG A 221 -10.19 17.41 10.39
CA ARG A 221 -11.15 18.07 9.49
C ARG A 221 -11.37 19.54 9.82
N LYS A 222 -11.48 19.85 11.11
CA LYS A 222 -11.64 21.24 11.58
C LYS A 222 -10.38 22.07 11.34
N THR A 223 -9.21 21.46 11.50
CA THR A 223 -7.90 22.13 11.41
C THR A 223 -7.44 22.29 9.97
N ALA A 224 -7.73 21.30 9.13
CA ALA A 224 -7.26 21.18 7.75
C ALA A 224 -8.40 20.64 6.85
N PRO A 225 -9.40 21.49 6.55
CA PRO A 225 -10.65 21.08 5.90
C PRO A 225 -10.49 20.66 4.42
N ALA A 226 -9.37 20.99 3.79
CA ALA A 226 -9.11 20.61 2.40
C ALA A 226 -8.60 19.17 2.25
N PHE A 227 -8.20 18.52 3.33
CA PHE A 227 -7.78 17.12 3.28
C PHE A 227 -8.95 16.17 2.97
N ARG A 228 -8.67 15.16 2.16
CA ARG A 228 -9.52 13.99 1.95
C ARG A 228 -8.91 12.80 2.68
N TYR A 229 -9.72 11.76 2.88
CA TYR A 229 -9.35 10.65 3.76
C TYR A 229 -9.44 9.31 3.03
N LYS A 230 -8.51 8.41 3.39
CA LYS A 230 -8.50 7.00 2.99
C LYS A 230 -8.45 6.12 4.23
N THR A 231 -9.25 5.05 4.23
CA THR A 231 -9.25 4.10 5.35
C THR A 231 -9.14 2.67 4.84
N ALA A 232 -8.11 1.97 5.30
CA ALA A 232 -8.06 0.52 5.27
C ALA A 232 -8.79 -0.02 6.50
N PHE A 233 -9.64 -1.06 6.35
CA PHE A 233 -10.42 -1.61 7.46
C PHE A 233 -10.58 -3.12 7.34
N ASP A 234 -10.58 -3.78 8.48
CA ASP A 234 -10.70 -5.23 8.64
C ASP A 234 -12.01 -5.68 9.30
N HIS A 235 -12.86 -4.73 9.72
CA HIS A 235 -14.12 -4.96 10.38
C HIS A 235 -15.28 -4.43 9.54
N ALA A 236 -16.30 -5.29 9.31
CA ALA A 236 -17.48 -4.94 8.52
C ALA A 236 -18.29 -3.78 9.11
N GLU A 237 -18.26 -3.64 10.44
CA GLU A 237 -18.91 -2.58 11.21
C GLU A 237 -18.40 -1.19 10.84
N PHE A 238 -17.18 -1.09 10.32
CA PHE A 238 -16.65 0.18 9.80
C PHE A 238 -17.57 0.80 8.76
N LEU A 239 -18.25 -0.02 7.94
CA LEU A 239 -19.20 0.46 6.95
C LEU A 239 -20.44 1.15 7.54
N ASP A 240 -20.77 0.89 8.82
CA ASP A 240 -21.84 1.58 9.54
C ASP A 240 -21.42 2.96 10.03
N HIS A 241 -20.11 3.19 10.10
CA HIS A 241 -19.47 4.43 10.55
C HIS A 241 -18.78 5.21 9.43
N CYS A 242 -19.04 4.84 8.16
CA CYS A 242 -18.52 5.57 7.00
C CYS A 242 -18.99 7.01 7.01
N GLU A 243 -18.08 7.90 7.33
CA GLU A 243 -18.38 9.31 7.48
C GLU A 243 -18.19 10.11 6.20
N GLU A 244 -18.83 11.27 6.17
CA GLU A 244 -18.61 12.28 5.15
C GLU A 244 -17.11 12.64 5.07
N GLY A 245 -16.60 12.77 3.84
CA GLY A 245 -15.19 13.14 3.60
C GLY A 245 -14.21 11.95 3.47
N ILE A 246 -14.59 10.74 3.86
CA ILE A 246 -13.80 9.56 3.47
C ILE A 246 -14.13 9.27 2.01
N THR A 247 -13.12 9.35 1.16
CA THR A 247 -13.27 9.19 -0.29
C THR A 247 -12.71 7.87 -0.79
N ASP A 248 -11.73 7.30 -0.08
CA ASP A 248 -11.03 6.11 -0.50
C ASP A 248 -11.18 5.03 0.58
N TYR A 249 -11.63 3.85 0.17
CA TYR A 249 -11.93 2.71 1.03
C TYR A 249 -11.12 1.50 0.61
N ALA A 250 -10.55 0.80 1.58
CA ALA A 250 -9.84 -0.44 1.33
C ALA A 250 -10.21 -1.49 2.38
N PRO A 251 -11.30 -2.28 2.17
CA PRO A 251 -11.60 -3.45 2.99
C PRO A 251 -10.52 -4.53 2.83
N ASN A 252 -10.26 -5.29 3.90
CA ASN A 252 -9.47 -6.49 3.78
C ASN A 252 -10.20 -7.55 2.93
N PHE A 253 -9.50 -8.63 2.57
CA PHE A 253 -10.07 -9.70 1.75
C PHE A 253 -11.39 -10.25 2.34
N TYR A 254 -11.46 -10.43 3.65
CA TYR A 254 -12.65 -10.98 4.31
C TYR A 254 -13.86 -10.04 4.17
N CYS A 255 -13.67 -8.75 4.44
CA CYS A 255 -14.70 -7.75 4.26
C CYS A 255 -15.05 -7.54 2.78
N ALA A 256 -14.06 -7.56 1.89
CA ALA A 256 -14.28 -7.42 0.45
C ALA A 256 -15.20 -8.51 -0.10
N CYS A 257 -15.06 -9.75 0.38
CA CYS A 257 -15.90 -10.87 -0.04
C CYS A 257 -17.24 -10.93 0.73
N SER A 258 -17.22 -10.89 2.07
CA SER A 258 -18.43 -11.03 2.89
C SER A 258 -19.40 -9.86 2.77
N GLN A 259 -18.91 -8.66 2.45
CA GLN A 259 -19.70 -7.44 2.27
C GLN A 259 -19.81 -6.99 0.81
N TYR A 260 -19.56 -7.91 -0.13
CA TYR A 260 -19.44 -7.59 -1.56
C TYR A 260 -20.61 -6.77 -2.10
N GLU A 261 -21.84 -7.22 -1.89
CA GLU A 261 -23.05 -6.54 -2.37
C GLU A 261 -23.19 -5.12 -1.78
N ARG A 262 -22.87 -4.97 -0.50
CA ARG A 262 -22.89 -3.69 0.19
C ARG A 262 -21.84 -2.73 -0.38
N LEU A 263 -20.63 -3.23 -0.62
CA LEU A 263 -19.54 -2.46 -1.22
C LEU A 263 -19.85 -2.05 -2.66
N LYS A 264 -20.44 -2.95 -3.45
CA LYS A 264 -20.90 -2.62 -4.82
C LYS A 264 -21.99 -1.57 -4.83
N LYS A 265 -22.92 -1.62 -3.90
CA LYS A 265 -23.94 -0.57 -3.73
C LYS A 265 -23.29 0.77 -3.39
N MET A 266 -22.37 0.79 -2.40
CA MET A 266 -21.63 1.99 -2.01
C MET A 266 -20.83 2.58 -3.20
N GLN A 267 -20.17 1.75 -4.01
CA GLN A 267 -19.45 2.19 -5.20
C GLN A 267 -20.36 2.90 -6.22
N LYS A 268 -21.58 2.41 -6.41
CA LYS A 268 -22.58 3.04 -7.29
C LYS A 268 -23.09 4.38 -6.71
N GLU A 269 -23.30 4.44 -5.41
CA GLU A 269 -23.82 5.64 -4.74
C GLU A 269 -22.76 6.73 -4.58
N ARG A 270 -21.48 6.36 -4.60
CA ARG A 270 -20.32 7.26 -4.42
C ARG A 270 -19.33 7.12 -5.58
N PRO A 271 -19.66 7.56 -6.79
CA PRO A 271 -18.82 7.34 -7.98
C PRO A 271 -17.46 8.05 -7.91
N ASP A 272 -17.32 9.06 -7.05
CA ASP A 272 -16.06 9.78 -6.84
C ASP A 272 -15.17 9.11 -5.76
N SER A 273 -15.70 8.08 -5.07
CA SER A 273 -14.94 7.30 -4.10
C SER A 273 -14.15 6.21 -4.78
N ARG A 274 -12.98 5.90 -4.21
CA ARG A 274 -12.16 4.77 -4.63
C ARG A 274 -12.39 3.59 -3.73
N LEU A 275 -12.56 2.43 -4.33
CA LEU A 275 -12.73 1.18 -3.62
C LEU A 275 -11.61 0.21 -4.02
N GLN A 276 -10.61 0.09 -3.17
CA GLN A 276 -9.56 -0.92 -3.25
C GLN A 276 -9.91 -2.09 -2.32
N TRP A 277 -9.07 -3.09 -2.26
CA TRP A 277 -9.11 -4.15 -1.27
C TRP A 277 -7.68 -4.54 -0.89
N TYR A 278 -7.49 -5.26 0.22
CA TYR A 278 -6.15 -5.64 0.60
C TYR A 278 -6.03 -7.06 1.15
N ILE A 279 -4.81 -7.56 1.09
CA ILE A 279 -4.30 -8.72 1.80
C ILE A 279 -3.11 -8.30 2.67
N CYS A 280 -2.94 -8.98 3.80
CA CYS A 280 -1.83 -8.74 4.73
C CYS A 280 -1.36 -10.08 5.34
N CYS A 281 -1.24 -10.17 6.66
CA CYS A 281 -1.01 -11.43 7.40
C CYS A 281 -2.13 -12.47 7.21
N GLY A 282 -3.29 -12.05 6.75
CA GLY A 282 -4.44 -12.83 6.28
C GLY A 282 -4.95 -12.35 4.92
N PRO A 283 -5.72 -13.19 4.19
CA PRO A 283 -5.97 -14.61 4.42
C PRO A 283 -4.71 -15.46 4.26
N GLY A 284 -4.80 -16.74 4.67
CA GLY A 284 -3.73 -17.70 4.40
C GLY A 284 -3.59 -18.06 2.92
N TYR A 285 -4.67 -17.90 2.16
CA TYR A 285 -4.88 -18.18 0.75
C TYR A 285 -6.10 -17.38 0.24
N PRO A 286 -6.06 -16.73 -0.96
CA PRO A 286 -4.84 -16.48 -1.74
C PRO A 286 -3.97 -15.39 -1.12
N ASN A 287 -2.64 -15.49 -1.23
CA ASN A 287 -1.72 -14.48 -0.71
C ASN A 287 -0.38 -14.47 -1.48
N THR A 288 0.57 -13.68 -0.98
CA THR A 288 1.91 -13.52 -1.55
C THR A 288 3.02 -13.92 -0.58
N PHE A 289 2.77 -14.88 0.32
CA PHE A 289 3.78 -15.38 1.25
C PHE A 289 4.87 -16.17 0.54
N LEU A 290 5.96 -16.44 1.24
CA LEU A 290 7.04 -17.28 0.69
C LEU A 290 6.56 -18.70 0.37
N LYS A 291 5.63 -19.22 1.17
CA LYS A 291 5.04 -20.55 1.00
C LYS A 291 3.86 -20.61 0.03
N SER A 292 3.30 -19.43 -0.33
CA SER A 292 2.20 -19.34 -1.30
C SER A 292 2.64 -19.82 -2.67
N ASP A 293 1.76 -20.51 -3.40
CA ASP A 293 1.98 -20.75 -4.81
C ASP A 293 2.10 -19.43 -5.58
N LEU A 294 2.97 -19.41 -6.59
CA LEU A 294 3.15 -18.19 -7.40
C LEU A 294 1.88 -17.79 -8.16
N LEU A 295 1.01 -18.76 -8.47
CA LEU A 295 -0.30 -18.48 -9.08
C LEU A 295 -1.23 -17.71 -8.15
N GLU A 296 -1.10 -17.84 -6.82
CA GLU A 296 -1.87 -17.00 -5.89
C GLU A 296 -1.59 -15.51 -6.13
N ALA A 297 -0.31 -15.13 -6.25
CA ALA A 297 0.07 -13.75 -6.53
C ALA A 297 -0.42 -13.27 -7.92
N ARG A 298 -0.43 -14.15 -8.93
CA ARG A 298 -0.98 -13.84 -10.26
C ARG A 298 -2.51 -13.71 -10.22
N PHE A 299 -3.17 -14.56 -9.45
CA PHE A 299 -4.62 -14.57 -9.29
C PHE A 299 -5.16 -13.25 -8.71
N LEU A 300 -4.39 -12.49 -7.93
CA LEU A 300 -4.84 -11.22 -7.36
C LEU A 300 -5.33 -10.22 -8.44
N GLY A 301 -4.76 -10.25 -9.63
CA GLY A 301 -5.26 -9.45 -10.77
C GLY A 301 -6.62 -9.92 -11.28
N ILE A 302 -6.81 -11.23 -11.42
CA ILE A 302 -8.08 -11.84 -11.81
C ILE A 302 -9.15 -11.56 -10.73
N MET A 303 -8.78 -11.73 -9.46
CA MET A 303 -9.67 -11.42 -8.33
C MET A 303 -10.15 -9.97 -8.35
N ASN A 304 -9.25 -9.02 -8.65
CA ASN A 304 -9.64 -7.62 -8.76
C ASN A 304 -10.62 -7.37 -9.92
N ALA A 305 -10.43 -8.05 -11.06
CA ALA A 305 -11.36 -7.98 -12.18
C ALA A 305 -12.74 -8.57 -11.84
N LEU A 306 -12.77 -9.65 -11.06
CA LEU A 306 -13.99 -10.29 -10.57
C LEU A 306 -14.74 -9.40 -9.57
N LEU A 307 -14.04 -8.82 -8.60
CA LEU A 307 -14.60 -7.86 -7.64
C LEU A 307 -15.11 -6.59 -8.35
N GLY A 308 -14.48 -6.19 -9.46
CA GLY A 308 -14.73 -4.92 -10.12
C GLY A 308 -14.43 -3.73 -9.22
N PHE A 309 -13.37 -3.84 -8.41
CA PHE A 309 -12.84 -2.77 -7.56
C PHE A 309 -11.67 -2.06 -8.27
N ASP A 310 -11.27 -0.89 -7.74
CA ASP A 310 -10.25 -0.05 -8.38
C ASP A 310 -8.84 -0.65 -8.32
N GLY A 311 -8.53 -1.49 -7.33
CA GLY A 311 -7.20 -2.09 -7.20
C GLY A 311 -6.91 -2.74 -5.87
N LEU A 312 -5.63 -3.05 -5.66
CA LEU A 312 -5.13 -3.79 -4.51
C LEU A 312 -4.19 -2.93 -3.68
N LEU A 313 -4.41 -2.95 -2.36
CA LEU A 313 -3.49 -2.41 -1.37
C LEU A 313 -2.73 -3.56 -0.68
N ARG A 314 -1.50 -3.29 -0.29
CA ARG A 314 -0.72 -4.12 0.62
C ARG A 314 0.13 -3.23 1.53
N TRP A 315 0.06 -3.50 2.84
CA TRP A 315 0.59 -2.63 3.89
C TRP A 315 2.12 -2.45 3.88
N THR A 316 2.88 -3.27 3.13
CA THR A 316 4.33 -3.13 3.06
C THR A 316 4.91 -3.68 1.76
N TYR A 317 5.97 -2.99 1.30
CA TYR A 317 6.78 -3.39 0.15
C TYR A 317 8.20 -3.76 0.51
N THR A 318 8.82 -3.04 1.46
CA THR A 318 10.25 -3.10 1.79
C THR A 318 10.53 -3.13 3.29
N CYS A 319 9.63 -3.65 4.11
CA CYS A 319 9.93 -3.81 5.53
C CYS A 319 10.79 -5.06 5.74
N TRP A 320 12.09 -4.86 5.70
CA TRP A 320 13.07 -5.94 5.81
C TRP A 320 13.47 -6.21 7.26
N THR A 321 13.79 -7.47 7.56
CA THR A 321 14.55 -7.87 8.73
C THR A 321 16.01 -7.44 8.56
N ASP A 322 16.84 -7.55 9.60
CA ASP A 322 18.25 -7.17 9.52
C ASP A 322 19.03 -7.95 8.45
N HIS A 323 18.67 -9.22 8.22
CA HIS A 323 19.30 -10.10 7.24
C HIS A 323 18.27 -10.77 6.33
N PRO A 324 17.55 -10.00 5.47
CA PRO A 324 16.37 -10.50 4.77
C PRO A 324 16.66 -11.55 3.70
N LEU A 325 17.92 -11.74 3.28
CA LEU A 325 18.33 -12.83 2.39
C LEU A 325 18.60 -14.14 3.11
N GLU A 326 18.71 -14.11 4.45
CA GLU A 326 18.97 -15.26 5.30
C GLU A 326 17.71 -15.65 6.07
N ASP A 327 17.03 -14.67 6.67
CA ASP A 327 15.81 -14.87 7.44
C ASP A 327 14.88 -13.66 7.33
N ILE A 328 13.66 -13.91 6.80
CA ILE A 328 12.60 -12.90 6.68
C ILE A 328 11.40 -13.19 7.60
N ARG A 329 11.59 -14.10 8.55
CA ARG A 329 10.56 -14.37 9.57
C ARG A 329 10.52 -13.23 10.56
N TYR A 330 9.32 -12.87 10.98
CA TYR A 330 9.12 -11.68 11.77
C TYR A 330 7.93 -11.85 12.72
N GLY A 331 8.24 -12.10 14.00
CA GLY A 331 7.21 -12.30 15.00
C GLY A 331 6.20 -13.37 14.59
N ASN A 332 4.93 -13.05 14.67
CA ASN A 332 3.83 -13.92 14.29
C ASN A 332 3.42 -13.82 12.81
N TRP A 333 4.03 -12.91 12.06
CA TRP A 333 3.71 -12.77 10.63
C TRP A 333 4.36 -13.85 9.79
N ARG A 334 3.65 -14.28 8.78
CA ARG A 334 4.13 -15.31 7.86
C ARG A 334 5.31 -14.80 7.04
N ALA A 335 6.30 -15.65 6.80
CA ALA A 335 7.45 -15.29 6.00
C ALA A 335 7.02 -14.76 4.61
N GLY A 336 7.53 -13.58 4.25
CA GLY A 336 7.20 -12.90 3.00
C GLY A 336 6.03 -11.93 3.08
N ASP A 337 5.37 -11.81 4.23
CA ASP A 337 4.33 -10.78 4.42
C ASP A 337 4.91 -9.36 4.34
N LEU A 338 6.09 -9.14 4.93
CA LEU A 338 6.70 -7.82 5.06
C LEU A 338 7.40 -7.30 3.80
N CYS A 339 7.64 -8.10 2.79
CA CYS A 339 8.33 -7.64 1.59
C CYS A 339 8.03 -8.47 0.35
N LEU A 340 8.02 -7.81 -0.80
CA LEU A 340 7.95 -8.43 -2.14
C LEU A 340 9.30 -8.41 -2.88
N VAL A 341 10.23 -7.59 -2.41
CA VAL A 341 11.56 -7.40 -2.99
C VAL A 341 12.63 -7.48 -1.89
N TYR A 342 13.87 -7.64 -2.29
CA TYR A 342 14.99 -7.79 -1.37
C TYR A 342 16.11 -6.77 -1.68
N PRO A 343 16.93 -6.39 -0.68
CA PRO A 343 18.05 -5.48 -0.92
C PRO A 343 19.18 -6.21 -1.65
N ALA A 344 19.74 -5.60 -2.68
CA ALA A 344 20.95 -6.06 -3.35
C ALA A 344 22.20 -5.43 -2.70
N LYS A 345 23.34 -6.14 -2.72
CA LYS A 345 24.59 -5.67 -2.12
C LYS A 345 25.11 -4.33 -2.67
N ASN A 346 24.75 -4.00 -3.91
CA ASN A 346 25.17 -2.76 -4.59
C ASN A 346 24.21 -1.57 -4.40
N GLY A 347 23.28 -1.64 -3.46
CA GLY A 347 22.25 -0.62 -3.24
C GLY A 347 21.06 -0.72 -4.19
N GLY A 348 20.97 -1.79 -4.99
CA GLY A 348 19.83 -2.07 -5.87
C GLY A 348 18.74 -2.89 -5.18
N ILE A 349 17.72 -3.27 -5.95
CA ILE A 349 16.57 -4.06 -5.53
C ILE A 349 16.51 -5.38 -6.30
N LEU A 350 16.43 -6.51 -5.57
CA LEU A 350 16.21 -7.83 -6.12
C LEU A 350 14.70 -8.13 -6.14
N LYS A 351 14.14 -8.31 -7.32
CA LYS A 351 12.74 -8.67 -7.53
C LYS A 351 12.54 -10.17 -7.31
N SER A 352 11.60 -10.53 -6.42
CA SER A 352 11.25 -11.94 -6.17
C SER A 352 10.41 -12.55 -7.29
N LEU A 353 10.25 -13.88 -7.29
CA LEU A 353 9.29 -14.55 -8.18
C LEU A 353 7.85 -14.14 -7.87
N ARG A 354 7.51 -13.87 -6.60
CA ARG A 354 6.20 -13.35 -6.17
C ARG A 354 5.92 -11.98 -6.80
N TRP A 355 6.91 -11.11 -6.85
CA TRP A 355 6.83 -9.82 -7.53
C TRP A 355 6.56 -10.00 -9.03
N LYS A 356 7.23 -10.99 -9.68
CA LYS A 356 7.02 -11.30 -11.11
C LYS A 356 5.61 -11.86 -11.37
N ALA A 357 5.12 -12.71 -10.48
CA ALA A 357 3.78 -13.28 -10.57
C ALA A 357 2.70 -12.21 -10.38
N LEU A 358 2.86 -11.33 -9.38
CA LEU A 358 1.95 -10.20 -9.17
C LEU A 358 1.90 -9.27 -10.40
N LYS A 359 3.08 -8.95 -10.98
CA LYS A 359 3.14 -8.17 -12.22
C LYS A 359 2.34 -8.83 -13.34
N ARG A 360 2.48 -10.14 -13.50
CA ARG A 360 1.73 -10.88 -14.52
C ARG A 360 0.22 -10.82 -14.27
N GLY A 361 -0.21 -10.93 -13.00
CA GLY A 361 -1.63 -10.78 -12.64
C GLY A 361 -2.17 -9.39 -12.95
N ILE A 362 -1.41 -8.33 -12.66
CA ILE A 362 -1.78 -6.96 -13.02
C ILE A 362 -1.90 -6.80 -14.55
N GLU A 363 -0.96 -7.37 -15.30
CA GLU A 363 -1.04 -7.37 -16.77
C GLU A 363 -2.27 -8.15 -17.28
N ASP A 364 -2.64 -9.28 -16.66
CA ASP A 364 -3.85 -10.03 -17.02
C ASP A 364 -5.12 -9.22 -16.72
N TYR A 365 -5.15 -8.46 -15.62
CA TYR A 365 -6.23 -7.49 -15.32
C TYR A 365 -6.34 -6.43 -16.42
N GLU A 366 -5.24 -5.83 -16.86
CA GLU A 366 -5.27 -4.81 -17.93
C GLU A 366 -5.81 -5.36 -19.26
N LEU A 367 -5.53 -6.64 -19.56
CA LEU A 367 -6.12 -7.29 -20.74
C LEU A 367 -7.62 -7.48 -20.58
N LEU A 368 -8.09 -7.94 -19.41
CA LEU A 368 -9.52 -8.10 -19.11
C LEU A 368 -10.27 -6.77 -19.19
N GLU A 369 -9.74 -5.71 -18.60
CA GLU A 369 -10.36 -4.40 -18.64
C GLU A 369 -10.43 -3.84 -20.07
N ARG A 370 -9.43 -4.11 -20.90
CA ARG A 370 -9.47 -3.73 -22.30
C ARG A 370 -10.53 -4.51 -23.08
N ILE A 371 -10.70 -5.80 -22.80
CA ILE A 371 -11.76 -6.64 -23.39
C ILE A 371 -13.15 -6.15 -22.96
N ARG A 372 -13.32 -5.76 -21.68
CA ARG A 372 -14.56 -5.17 -21.16
C ARG A 372 -14.92 -3.87 -21.87
N GLU A 373 -13.95 -2.98 -22.10
CA GLU A 373 -14.18 -1.75 -22.89
C GLU A 373 -14.62 -2.00 -24.33
N LEU A 374 -14.25 -3.12 -24.90
CA LEU A 374 -14.66 -3.52 -26.24
C LEU A 374 -16.04 -4.22 -26.26
N GLY A 375 -16.71 -4.29 -25.08
CA GLY A 375 -18.03 -4.90 -24.93
C GLY A 375 -18.04 -6.42 -25.06
N ARG A 376 -16.88 -7.08 -24.85
CA ARG A 376 -16.74 -8.54 -24.99
C ARG A 376 -16.86 -9.25 -23.63
N GLU A 377 -18.01 -9.03 -22.98
CA GLU A 377 -18.34 -9.70 -21.71
C GLU A 377 -18.38 -11.24 -21.87
N ASP A 378 -18.76 -11.73 -23.06
CA ASP A 378 -18.73 -13.15 -23.42
C ASP A 378 -17.33 -13.78 -23.22
N VAL A 379 -16.29 -13.05 -23.59
CA VAL A 379 -14.90 -13.51 -23.40
C VAL A 379 -14.50 -13.45 -21.91
N ILE A 380 -14.94 -12.44 -21.19
CA ILE A 380 -14.65 -12.31 -19.74
C ILE A 380 -15.29 -13.48 -18.97
N GLU A 381 -16.57 -13.79 -19.26
CA GLU A 381 -17.26 -14.95 -18.69
C GLU A 381 -16.50 -16.26 -19.03
N GLN A 382 -16.09 -16.43 -20.28
CA GLN A 382 -15.28 -17.59 -20.69
C GLN A 382 -13.98 -17.71 -19.87
N ILE A 383 -13.29 -16.58 -19.62
CA ILE A 383 -12.04 -16.57 -18.84
C ILE A 383 -12.32 -16.92 -17.37
N PHE A 384 -13.39 -16.37 -16.79
CA PHE A 384 -13.75 -16.68 -15.40
C PHE A 384 -14.14 -18.17 -15.25
N HIS A 385 -14.97 -18.72 -16.12
CA HIS A 385 -15.29 -20.16 -16.11
C HIS A 385 -14.06 -21.07 -16.28
N LEU A 386 -13.04 -20.60 -17.00
CA LEU A 386 -11.81 -21.34 -17.17
C LEU A 386 -10.92 -21.31 -15.91
N LEU A 387 -10.86 -20.16 -15.24
CA LEU A 387 -9.92 -19.91 -14.15
C LEU A 387 -10.52 -20.16 -12.76
N LEU A 388 -11.83 -19.96 -12.58
CA LEU A 388 -12.46 -19.98 -11.25
C LEU A 388 -13.10 -21.34 -10.95
N ARG A 389 -13.04 -21.74 -9.69
CA ARG A 389 -13.81 -22.87 -9.13
C ARG A 389 -15.11 -22.38 -8.48
N GLU A 390 -15.08 -21.16 -7.97
CA GLU A 390 -16.23 -20.46 -7.44
C GLU A 390 -16.24 -19.03 -7.99
N GLU A 391 -17.31 -18.63 -8.64
CA GLU A 391 -17.44 -17.30 -9.26
C GLU A 391 -18.14 -16.30 -8.35
N ASN A 392 -18.92 -16.77 -7.39
CA ASN A 392 -19.57 -15.90 -6.42
C ASN A 392 -18.61 -15.59 -5.26
N VAL A 393 -18.05 -14.39 -5.26
CA VAL A 393 -17.08 -13.95 -4.25
C VAL A 393 -17.64 -14.00 -2.83
N SER A 394 -18.97 -13.89 -2.64
CA SER A 394 -19.60 -13.99 -1.32
C SER A 394 -19.47 -15.39 -0.70
N ASN A 395 -19.20 -16.42 -1.51
CA ASN A 395 -18.97 -17.78 -1.06
C ASN A 395 -17.51 -18.04 -0.65
N TYR A 396 -16.61 -17.07 -0.81
CA TYR A 396 -15.20 -17.25 -0.49
C TYR A 396 -14.93 -17.30 1.02
N ILE A 397 -15.79 -16.69 1.80
CA ILE A 397 -15.70 -16.70 3.27
C ILE A 397 -16.71 -17.69 3.82
N LEU A 398 -16.20 -18.73 4.48
CA LEU A 398 -16.98 -19.77 5.14
C LEU A 398 -17.30 -19.35 6.59
N GLU A 399 -18.00 -20.22 7.33
CA GLU A 399 -18.19 -20.04 8.77
C GLU A 399 -16.84 -19.92 9.49
N ASP A 400 -16.81 -19.22 10.60
CA ASP A 400 -15.60 -18.96 11.41
C ASP A 400 -14.46 -18.24 10.66
N TRP A 401 -14.79 -17.46 9.63
CA TRP A 401 -13.83 -16.68 8.84
C TRP A 401 -12.80 -17.55 8.09
N GLU A 402 -13.08 -18.81 7.91
CA GLU A 402 -12.28 -19.65 7.03
C GLU A 402 -12.46 -19.22 5.57
N VAL A 403 -11.40 -19.33 4.80
CA VAL A 403 -11.45 -19.06 3.35
C VAL A 403 -11.56 -20.37 2.60
N LEU A 404 -12.46 -20.38 1.61
CA LEU A 404 -12.60 -21.52 0.69
C LEU A 404 -11.24 -21.88 0.09
N SER A 405 -10.83 -23.14 0.24
CA SER A 405 -9.47 -23.58 -0.10
C SER A 405 -9.21 -23.76 -1.60
N ASP A 406 -10.24 -23.76 -2.44
CA ASP A 406 -10.18 -24.00 -3.89
C ASP A 406 -11.00 -22.95 -4.64
N ILE A 407 -10.51 -21.70 -4.62
CA ILE A 407 -11.18 -20.55 -5.27
C ILE A 407 -10.92 -20.56 -6.78
N PHE A 408 -9.72 -20.95 -7.21
CA PHE A 408 -9.29 -20.91 -8.61
C PHE A 408 -8.51 -22.17 -9.00
N VAL A 409 -8.40 -22.39 -10.30
CA VAL A 409 -7.65 -23.53 -10.88
C VAL A 409 -6.15 -23.27 -10.69
N ASN A 410 -5.50 -24.04 -9.80
CA ASN A 410 -4.06 -23.91 -9.56
C ASN A 410 -3.25 -24.69 -10.61
N ASP A 411 -3.35 -24.27 -11.88
CA ASP A 411 -2.60 -24.83 -13.01
C ASP A 411 -2.10 -23.71 -13.91
N TYR A 412 -0.78 -23.63 -14.04
CA TYR A 412 -0.12 -22.61 -14.85
C TYR A 412 -0.54 -22.68 -16.33
N SER A 413 -0.78 -23.87 -16.88
CA SER A 413 -1.17 -24.04 -18.28
C SER A 413 -2.55 -23.45 -18.56
N VAL A 414 -3.47 -23.50 -17.59
CA VAL A 414 -4.81 -22.93 -17.66
C VAL A 414 -4.74 -21.39 -17.66
N PHE A 415 -3.90 -20.81 -16.81
CA PHE A 415 -3.66 -19.36 -16.81
C PHE A 415 -3.02 -18.88 -18.12
N GLU A 416 -2.12 -19.67 -18.73
CA GLU A 416 -1.55 -19.31 -20.03
C GLU A 416 -2.57 -19.46 -21.16
N GLN A 417 -3.43 -20.47 -21.10
CA GLN A 417 -4.56 -20.62 -22.03
C GLN A 417 -5.50 -19.41 -21.95
N ALA A 418 -5.90 -18.99 -20.74
CA ALA A 418 -6.70 -17.79 -20.51
C ALA A 418 -6.04 -16.54 -21.12
N ARG A 419 -4.75 -16.37 -20.90
CA ARG A 419 -3.98 -15.26 -21.48
C ARG A 419 -3.94 -15.30 -23.01
N GLN A 420 -3.79 -16.49 -23.62
CA GLN A 420 -3.82 -16.65 -25.07
C GLN A 420 -5.20 -16.23 -25.64
N ILE A 421 -6.30 -16.61 -24.98
CA ILE A 421 -7.65 -16.20 -25.38
C ILE A 421 -7.76 -14.68 -25.34
N MET A 422 -7.33 -14.03 -24.24
CA MET A 422 -7.36 -12.57 -24.11
C MET A 422 -6.57 -11.88 -25.21
N LEU A 423 -5.33 -12.31 -25.47
CA LEU A 423 -4.48 -11.72 -26.51
C LEU A 423 -5.05 -11.93 -27.92
N ASN A 424 -5.54 -13.12 -28.24
CA ASN A 424 -6.17 -13.40 -29.55
C ASN A 424 -7.41 -12.53 -29.79
N THR A 425 -8.23 -12.32 -28.74
CA THR A 425 -9.38 -11.43 -28.81
C THR A 425 -8.98 -9.99 -29.13
N LEU A 426 -7.96 -9.48 -28.44
CA LEU A 426 -7.48 -8.10 -28.64
C LEU A 426 -6.80 -7.88 -29.98
N GLU A 427 -6.11 -8.90 -30.52
CA GLU A 427 -5.48 -8.84 -31.85
C GLU A 427 -6.53 -8.92 -32.97
N GLY A 428 -7.51 -9.83 -32.86
CA GLY A 428 -8.59 -9.97 -33.86
C GLY A 428 -9.56 -8.78 -33.93
N MET A 429 -9.49 -7.84 -32.99
CA MET A 429 -10.28 -6.60 -33.01
C MET A 429 -9.47 -5.37 -33.51
N GLN A 430 -8.21 -5.55 -33.84
CA GLN A 430 -7.37 -4.50 -34.45
C GLN A 430 -7.41 -4.54 -36.00
N GLU A 431 -7.93 -5.63 -36.57
CA GLU A 431 -8.21 -5.79 -38.01
C GLU A 431 -9.62 -5.24 -38.36
#